data_eaa23241bbd547b256e21fe8e866358c
#
_entry.id   eaa23241bbd547b256e21fe8e866358c
#
_cell.length_a   1.000
_cell.length_b   1.000
_cell.length_c   1.000
_cell.angle_alpha   90.00
_cell.angle_beta   90.00
_cell.angle_gamma   90.00
#
_symmetry.space_group_name_H-M   'P 1'
#
loop_
_entity.id
_entity.type
_entity.pdbx_description
1 polymer ?
#
loop_
_entity_poly.entity_id
_entity_poly.type
_entity_poly.pdbx_seq_one_letter_code
_entity_poly.pdbx_strand_id
1 'polypeptide(L)'
;ESRCWIDFNFYGHQIVAHLATDEFKNLQTNFVDGEQISCRHFGVILGWKEWEGLSKKLNRLNVNYLITPRIRFENKVGEQGTFFIEDPSGNVLEFKAFKNDSDVFKKF
;
A
#
# COMPACT_ATOMS: atom_id res chain seq x y z
N GLU A 1 -14.62 -7.43 -19.29
CA GLU A 1 -14.88 -6.30 -18.40
C GLU A 1 -16.32 -5.86 -18.49
N SER A 2 -16.90 -5.56 -17.35
CA SER A 2 -18.25 -5.03 -17.24
C SER A 2 -18.20 -3.51 -17.17
N ARG A 3 -19.35 -2.86 -17.43
CA ARG A 3 -19.49 -1.42 -17.20
C ARG A 3 -19.42 -1.05 -15.72
N CYS A 4 -19.61 -2.03 -14.81
CA CYS A 4 -19.72 -1.79 -13.38
C CYS A 4 -18.50 -2.22 -12.58
N TRP A 5 -17.61 -3.00 -13.15
CA TRP A 5 -16.41 -3.44 -12.44
C TRP A 5 -15.26 -3.77 -13.40
N ILE A 6 -14.06 -3.80 -12.86
CA ILE A 6 -12.85 -4.20 -13.56
C ILE A 6 -12.00 -5.09 -12.64
N ASP A 7 -11.37 -6.09 -13.22
CA ASP A 7 -10.47 -7.00 -12.51
C ASP A 7 -9.02 -6.60 -12.79
N PHE A 8 -8.22 -6.55 -11.73
CA PHE A 8 -6.78 -6.28 -11.83
C PHE A 8 -6.01 -7.51 -11.38
N ASN A 9 -4.93 -7.80 -12.09
CA ASN A 9 -3.93 -8.74 -11.61
C ASN A 9 -2.95 -7.97 -10.71
N PHE A 10 -3.03 -8.23 -9.40
CA PHE A 10 -2.20 -7.57 -8.41
C PHE A 10 -1.24 -8.60 -7.83
N TYR A 11 -0.05 -8.69 -8.43
CA TYR A 11 0.99 -9.65 -8.06
C TYR A 11 0.47 -11.09 -8.00
N GLY A 12 -0.33 -11.48 -8.98
CA GLY A 12 -0.92 -12.81 -9.07
C GLY A 12 -2.23 -12.98 -8.31
N HIS A 13 -2.68 -11.97 -7.60
CA HIS A 13 -3.99 -11.95 -6.93
C HIS A 13 -4.98 -11.14 -7.72
N GLN A 14 -6.23 -11.54 -7.66
CA GLN A 14 -7.30 -10.79 -8.31
C GLN A 14 -7.81 -9.70 -7.37
N ILE A 15 -7.81 -8.46 -7.85
CA ILE A 15 -8.47 -7.35 -7.17
C ILE A 15 -9.58 -6.85 -8.08
N VAL A 16 -10.75 -6.65 -7.51
CA VAL A 16 -11.92 -6.16 -8.24
C VAL A 16 -12.24 -4.75 -7.79
N ALA A 17 -12.32 -3.84 -8.75
CA ALA A 17 -12.80 -2.49 -8.48
C ALA A 17 -14.21 -2.35 -9.04
N HIS A 18 -15.14 -1.92 -8.22
CA HIS A 18 -16.52 -1.67 -8.61
C HIS A 18 -16.78 -0.19 -8.74
N LEU A 19 -17.63 0.19 -9.68
CA LEU A 19 -18.11 1.55 -9.74
C LEU A 19 -18.96 1.83 -8.49
N ALA A 20 -18.52 2.79 -7.68
CA ALA A 20 -19.18 3.13 -6.43
C ALA A 20 -20.12 4.31 -6.60
N THR A 21 -21.18 4.32 -5.80
CA THR A 21 -22.06 5.47 -5.67
C THR A 21 -21.48 6.47 -4.67
N ASP A 22 -22.03 7.68 -4.62
CA ASP A 22 -21.53 8.76 -3.76
C ASP A 22 -21.49 8.38 -2.27
N GLU A 23 -22.39 7.51 -1.82
CA GLU A 23 -22.46 7.07 -0.42
C GLU A 23 -21.23 6.27 0.03
N PHE A 24 -20.43 5.74 -0.90
CA PHE A 24 -19.21 4.99 -0.59
C PHE A 24 -17.94 5.86 -0.60
N LYS A 25 -18.07 7.17 -0.83
CA LYS A 25 -16.92 8.07 -0.94
C LYS A 25 -16.37 8.55 0.40
N ASN A 26 -17.14 8.45 1.48
CA ASN A 26 -16.71 8.87 2.80
C ASN A 26 -16.05 7.71 3.53
N LEU A 27 -14.72 7.75 3.59
CA LEU A 27 -13.93 6.73 4.25
C LEU A 27 -13.47 7.24 5.61
N GLN A 28 -13.55 6.35 6.62
CA GLN A 28 -12.95 6.61 7.93
C GLN A 28 -11.44 6.50 7.80
N THR A 29 -10.72 7.29 8.59
CA THR A 29 -9.26 7.30 8.60
C THR A 29 -8.73 7.01 9.98
N ASN A 30 -7.49 6.50 10.05
CA ASN A 30 -6.70 6.36 11.26
C ASN A 30 -5.35 7.05 11.05
N PHE A 31 -4.67 7.36 12.16
CA PHE A 31 -3.31 7.88 12.05
C PHE A 31 -2.32 6.72 11.84
N VAL A 32 -1.48 6.86 10.83
CA VAL A 32 -0.35 5.97 10.57
C VAL A 32 0.86 6.86 10.38
N ASP A 33 1.88 6.73 11.23
CA ASP A 33 3.09 7.55 11.21
C ASP A 33 2.77 9.07 11.16
N GLY A 34 1.73 9.51 11.89
CA GLY A 34 1.32 10.90 11.93
C GLY A 34 0.43 11.35 10.78
N GLU A 35 0.14 10.49 9.82
CA GLU A 35 -0.73 10.80 8.68
C GLU A 35 -2.10 10.15 8.85
N GLN A 36 -3.14 10.82 8.37
CA GLN A 36 -4.48 10.23 8.33
C GLN A 36 -4.59 9.29 7.12
N ILE A 37 -4.75 8.00 7.41
CA ILE A 37 -4.86 6.96 6.39
C ILE A 37 -6.24 6.32 6.48
N SER A 38 -6.85 6.04 5.34
CA SER A 38 -8.12 5.33 5.29
C SER A 38 -8.03 4.03 6.11
N CYS A 39 -9.04 3.76 6.94
CA CYS A 39 -9.14 2.50 7.68
C CYS A 39 -9.26 1.30 6.73
N ARG A 40 -9.74 1.54 5.52
CA ARG A 40 -9.86 0.53 4.48
C ARG A 40 -8.70 0.67 3.52
N HIS A 41 -7.58 0.11 3.90
CA HIS A 41 -6.45 0.03 2.99
C HIS A 41 -5.98 -1.42 2.90
N PHE A 42 -5.29 -1.72 1.83
CA PHE A 42 -4.73 -3.04 1.60
C PHE A 42 -3.41 -2.88 0.86
N GLY A 43 -2.68 -3.97 0.75
CA GLY A 43 -1.40 -3.90 0.08
C GLY A 43 -0.77 -5.26 -0.10
N VAL A 44 0.52 -5.24 -0.38
CA VAL A 44 1.29 -6.44 -0.66
C VAL A 44 2.63 -6.34 0.05
N ILE A 45 3.14 -7.49 0.48
CA ILE A 45 4.49 -7.63 1.00
C ILE A 45 5.36 -8.10 -0.14
N LEU A 46 6.38 -7.31 -0.49
CA LEU A 46 7.32 -7.57 -1.56
C LEU A 46 8.67 -8.01 -0.97
N GLY A 47 9.53 -8.60 -1.81
CA GLY A 47 10.93 -8.73 -1.46
C GLY A 47 11.58 -7.35 -1.35
N TRP A 48 12.66 -7.23 -0.56
CA TRP A 48 13.30 -5.94 -0.31
C TRP A 48 13.73 -5.24 -1.59
N LYS A 49 14.40 -5.96 -2.48
CA LYS A 49 14.88 -5.37 -3.74
C LYS A 49 13.72 -4.98 -4.66
N GLU A 50 12.67 -5.78 -4.67
CA GLU A 50 11.46 -5.49 -5.46
C GLU A 50 10.77 -4.23 -4.95
N TRP A 51 10.67 -4.09 -3.63
CA TRP A 51 10.11 -2.90 -3.00
C TRP A 51 10.92 -1.64 -3.33
N GLU A 52 12.25 -1.72 -3.22
CA GLU A 52 13.14 -0.61 -3.59
C GLU A 52 12.97 -0.24 -5.06
N GLY A 53 12.92 -1.24 -5.95
CA GLY A 53 12.75 -1.00 -7.39
C GLY A 53 11.41 -0.34 -7.69
N LEU A 54 10.34 -0.78 -7.03
CA LEU A 54 9.01 -0.18 -7.21
C LEU A 54 9.00 1.27 -6.73
N SER A 55 9.59 1.57 -5.57
CA SER A 55 9.62 2.94 -5.06
C SER A 55 10.37 3.87 -6.00
N LYS A 56 11.49 3.42 -6.58
CA LYS A 56 12.24 4.20 -7.57
C LYS A 56 11.41 4.44 -8.84
N LYS A 57 10.70 3.43 -9.30
CA LYS A 57 9.83 3.56 -10.48
C LYS A 57 8.72 4.57 -10.23
N LEU A 58 8.07 4.49 -9.08
CA LEU A 58 6.98 5.41 -8.74
C LEU A 58 7.49 6.85 -8.57
N ASN A 59 8.69 7.02 -8.03
CA ASN A 59 9.33 8.34 -7.96
C ASN A 59 9.54 8.93 -9.35
N ARG A 60 10.01 8.12 -10.31
CA ARG A 60 10.18 8.58 -11.70
C ARG A 60 8.86 8.95 -12.36
N LEU A 61 7.78 8.29 -11.98
CA LEU A 61 6.44 8.56 -12.51
C LEU A 61 5.73 9.70 -11.78
N ASN A 62 6.37 10.32 -10.79
CA ASN A 62 5.81 11.41 -9.98
C ASN A 62 4.48 11.03 -9.31
N VAL A 63 4.39 9.80 -8.81
CA VAL A 63 3.22 9.33 -8.07
C VAL A 63 3.13 10.07 -6.74
N ASN A 64 1.93 10.48 -6.35
CA ASN A 64 1.71 11.13 -5.07
C ASN A 64 1.65 10.08 -3.96
N TYR A 65 2.54 10.20 -2.98
CA TYR A 65 2.52 9.34 -1.81
C TYR A 65 1.68 9.96 -0.70
N LEU A 66 0.93 9.13 0.01
CA LEU A 66 0.37 9.50 1.31
C LEU A 66 1.45 9.41 2.38
N ILE A 67 2.26 8.36 2.32
CA ILE A 67 3.46 8.21 3.14
C ILE A 67 4.60 7.86 2.18
N THR A 68 5.62 8.70 2.14
CA THR A 68 6.79 8.48 1.28
C THR A 68 7.56 7.24 1.75
N PRO A 69 8.31 6.59 0.84
CA PRO A 69 9.12 5.42 1.22
C PRO A 69 10.00 5.69 2.43
N ARG A 70 9.90 4.84 3.43
CA ARG A 70 10.65 4.96 4.69
C ARG A 70 10.90 3.60 5.30
N ILE A 71 11.88 3.56 6.21
CA ILE A 71 12.21 2.35 6.97
C ILE A 71 11.64 2.53 8.38
N ARG A 72 10.96 1.50 8.87
CA ARG A 72 10.42 1.45 10.23
C ARG A 72 11.18 0.39 11.02
N PHE A 73 11.31 0.61 12.31
CA PHE A 73 11.98 -0.31 13.25
C PHE A 73 13.41 -0.63 12.81
N GLU A 74 14.13 0.38 12.32
CA GLU A 74 15.49 0.22 11.81
C GLU A 74 16.40 -0.43 12.84
N ASN A 75 17.14 -1.47 12.40
CA ASN A 75 18.05 -2.26 13.23
C ASN A 75 17.35 -3.00 14.39
N LYS A 76 16.05 -3.22 14.29
CA LYS A 76 15.25 -3.95 15.28
C LYS A 76 14.51 -5.11 14.62
N VAL A 77 13.95 -6.00 15.44
CA VAL A 77 13.03 -7.03 14.95
C VAL A 77 11.85 -6.35 14.26
N GLY A 78 11.49 -6.86 13.09
CA GLY A 78 10.41 -6.27 12.32
C GLY A 78 10.83 -5.10 11.45
N GLU A 79 12.12 -4.85 11.28
CA GLU A 79 12.61 -3.81 10.35
C GLU A 79 11.96 -3.99 9.00
N GLN A 80 11.33 -2.91 8.50
CA GLN A 80 10.54 -2.96 7.27
C GLN A 80 10.59 -1.65 6.53
N GLY A 81 10.52 -1.75 5.20
CA GLY A 81 10.25 -0.60 4.35
C GLY A 81 8.75 -0.52 4.09
N THR A 82 8.23 0.68 3.97
CA THR A 82 6.83 0.89 3.64
C THR A 82 6.65 2.19 2.87
N PHE A 83 5.61 2.23 2.06
CA PHE A 83 5.05 3.47 1.53
C PHE A 83 3.57 3.26 1.24
N PHE A 84 2.84 4.38 1.23
CA PHE A 84 1.40 4.38 0.95
C PHE A 84 1.14 5.27 -0.24
N ILE A 85 0.32 4.80 -1.15
CA ILE A 85 -0.18 5.60 -2.27
C ILE A 85 -1.69 5.59 -2.28
N GLU A 86 -2.26 6.53 -3.01
CA GLU A 86 -3.69 6.65 -3.19
C GLU A 86 -4.00 6.61 -4.68
N ASP A 87 -5.00 5.83 -5.07
CA ASP A 87 -5.46 5.83 -6.44
C ASP A 87 -6.35 7.05 -6.71
N PRO A 88 -6.71 7.33 -7.99
CA PRO A 88 -7.54 8.48 -8.30
C PRO A 88 -8.93 8.46 -7.64
N SER A 89 -9.39 7.32 -7.16
CA SER A 89 -10.69 7.17 -6.50
C SER A 89 -10.59 7.23 -4.98
N GLY A 90 -9.40 7.46 -4.43
CA GLY A 90 -9.20 7.55 -2.99
C GLY A 90 -8.95 6.21 -2.30
N ASN A 91 -8.76 5.13 -3.04
CA ASN A 91 -8.37 3.85 -2.45
C ASN A 91 -6.90 3.91 -2.04
N VAL A 92 -6.61 3.39 -0.86
CA VAL A 92 -5.27 3.47 -0.28
C VAL A 92 -4.60 2.10 -0.37
N LEU A 93 -3.37 2.09 -0.88
CA LEU A 93 -2.56 0.90 -1.01
C LEU A 93 -1.25 1.07 -0.25
N GLU A 94 -0.87 0.02 0.48
CA GLU A 94 0.40 -0.05 1.17
C GLU A 94 1.32 -1.07 0.50
N PHE A 95 2.57 -0.68 0.26
CA PHE A 95 3.60 -1.58 -0.26
C PHE A 95 4.70 -1.69 0.78
N LYS A 96 4.97 -2.92 1.18
CA LYS A 96 5.82 -3.20 2.34
C LYS A 96 6.84 -4.27 1.99
N ALA A 97 8.01 -4.20 2.62
CA ALA A 97 9.00 -5.26 2.57
C ALA A 97 9.63 -5.40 3.95
N PHE A 98 9.91 -6.62 4.36
CA PHE A 98 10.61 -6.89 5.61
C PHE A 98 12.09 -7.15 5.32
N LYS A 99 12.95 -6.63 6.17
CA LYS A 99 14.38 -6.90 6.08
C LYS A 99 14.65 -8.38 6.27
N ASN A 100 13.89 -9.01 7.16
CA ASN A 100 13.91 -10.45 7.42
C ASN A 100 12.50 -11.00 7.21
N ASP A 101 12.31 -11.85 6.20
CA ASP A 101 10.99 -12.38 5.83
C ASP A 101 10.33 -13.16 6.98
N SER A 102 11.11 -13.72 7.90
CA SER A 102 10.55 -14.43 9.06
C SER A 102 9.81 -13.49 10.03
N ASP A 103 9.96 -12.18 9.89
CA ASP A 103 9.36 -11.20 10.79
C ASP A 103 7.95 -10.78 10.38
N VAL A 104 7.44 -11.21 9.21
CA VAL A 104 6.17 -10.73 8.64
C VAL A 104 5.00 -10.86 9.62
N PHE A 105 4.89 -11.97 10.32
CA PHE A 105 3.81 -12.20 11.28
C PHE A 105 4.30 -12.26 12.73
N LYS A 106 5.51 -11.82 12.98
CA LYS A 106 6.09 -11.82 14.30
C LYS A 106 5.45 -10.74 15.17
N LYS A 107 5.15 -11.08 16.40
CA LYS A 107 4.72 -10.09 17.39
C LYS A 107 5.96 -9.43 18.02
N PHE A 108 5.92 -8.14 18.10
CA PHE A 108 7.03 -7.37 18.67
C PHE A 108 6.55 -6.06 19.27
#